data_69ba1f07b3e2f6248508ea49866211a0
#
_entry.id   69ba1f07b3e2f6248508ea49866211a0
#
_cell.length_a   1.000
_cell.length_b   1.000
_cell.length_c   1.000
_cell.angle_alpha   90.00
_cell.angle_beta   90.00
_cell.angle_gamma   90.00
#
_symmetry.space_group_name_H-M   'P 1'
#
loop_
_entity.id
_entity.type
_entity.pdbx_description
1 polymer ?
#
loop_
_entity_poly.entity_id
_entity_poly.type
_entity_poly.pdbx_seq_one_letter_code
_entity_poly.pdbx_strand_id
1 'polypeptide(L)'
;MQRFFSKYKLYQMTPLLLTVLLSAACHLTDNYHQFRTLRINGWEQTDTLVFDLPRQKSSFSAFANIEIRYSGTYPYRSIWLEVKHNELDSTVFQTDTVECSLVNSKGTFDGTGISGLYQKSFPLTKISIKAHHAPKFKITHCMTDKQLKGIINVGIKLSYEPRQSEGK
;
A
#
# COMPACT_ATOMS: atom_id res chain seq x y z
N MET A 1 -27.23 30.24 48.41
CA MET A 1 -26.57 28.88 48.36
C MET A 1 -26.79 28.12 47.06
N GLN A 2 -27.57 28.64 46.06
CA GLN A 2 -27.88 27.93 44.80
C GLN A 2 -26.90 28.20 43.61
N ARG A 3 -26.02 29.21 43.68
CA ARG A 3 -25.09 29.52 42.58
C ARG A 3 -23.78 28.72 42.52
N PHE A 4 -23.46 28.01 43.62
CA PHE A 4 -22.22 27.21 43.68
C PHE A 4 -22.36 25.85 43.00
N PHE A 5 -23.52 25.22 43.03
CA PHE A 5 -23.76 23.90 42.43
C PHE A 5 -23.74 23.88 40.88
N SER A 6 -24.03 25.01 40.25
CA SER A 6 -24.03 25.12 38.77
C SER A 6 -22.61 25.08 38.16
N LYS A 7 -21.62 25.64 38.86
CA LYS A 7 -20.23 25.69 38.34
C LYS A 7 -19.54 24.33 38.43
N TYR A 8 -19.83 23.51 39.44
CA TYR A 8 -19.23 22.16 39.54
C TYR A 8 -19.73 21.18 38.47
N LYS A 9 -21.01 21.25 38.06
CA LYS A 9 -21.54 20.45 36.96
C LYS A 9 -20.92 20.81 35.64
N LEU A 10 -20.61 22.08 35.39
CA LEU A 10 -19.98 22.54 34.16
C LEU A 10 -18.53 22.05 34.08
N TYR A 11 -17.79 22.02 35.17
CA TYR A 11 -16.40 21.54 35.24
C TYR A 11 -16.29 20.02 35.05
N GLN A 12 -17.28 19.24 35.47
CA GLN A 12 -17.31 17.78 35.30
C GLN A 12 -17.71 17.37 33.85
N MET A 13 -18.42 18.20 33.13
CA MET A 13 -18.83 17.91 31.71
C MET A 13 -17.76 18.26 30.70
N THR A 14 -16.83 19.16 31.01
CA THR A 14 -15.75 19.58 30.08
C THR A 14 -14.78 18.47 29.71
N PRO A 15 -14.28 17.60 30.63
CA PRO A 15 -13.40 16.52 30.22
C PRO A 15 -14.12 15.42 29.41
N LEU A 16 -15.41 15.20 29.68
CA LEU A 16 -16.21 14.23 28.93
C LEU A 16 -16.46 14.69 27.48
N LEU A 17 -16.72 16.00 27.29
CA LEU A 17 -16.90 16.58 25.97
C LEU A 17 -15.58 16.56 25.16
N LEU A 18 -14.44 16.80 25.81
CA LEU A 18 -13.12 16.77 25.21
C LEU A 18 -12.71 15.38 24.75
N THR A 19 -13.06 14.32 25.51
CA THR A 19 -12.78 12.93 25.12
C THR A 19 -13.63 12.48 23.94
N VAL A 20 -14.86 12.94 23.83
CA VAL A 20 -15.74 12.65 22.67
C VAL A 20 -15.26 13.34 21.40
N LEU A 21 -14.72 14.56 21.48
CA LEU A 21 -14.16 15.25 20.33
C LEU A 21 -12.86 14.59 19.81
N LEU A 22 -12.05 14.01 20.68
CA LEU A 22 -10.81 13.32 20.28
C LEU A 22 -11.06 11.97 19.57
N SER A 23 -12.21 11.34 19.82
CA SER A 23 -12.57 10.06 19.16
C SER A 23 -13.09 10.22 17.72
N ALA A 24 -13.48 11.43 17.31
CA ALA A 24 -13.98 11.70 15.95
C ALA A 24 -12.88 11.93 14.89
N ALA A 25 -11.61 11.95 15.29
CA ALA A 25 -10.49 12.31 14.40
C ALA A 25 -9.89 11.14 13.61
N CYS A 26 -10.39 9.90 13.75
CA CYS A 26 -9.97 8.79 12.89
C CYS A 26 -10.74 8.83 11.56
N HIS A 27 -10.37 9.74 10.66
CA HIS A 27 -10.64 9.57 9.24
C HIS A 27 -9.75 8.45 8.72
N LEU A 28 -10.29 7.24 8.69
CA LEU A 28 -9.73 6.12 7.93
C LEU A 28 -9.81 6.51 6.45
N THR A 29 -8.70 7.00 5.89
CA THR A 29 -8.53 6.97 4.44
C THR A 29 -8.45 5.49 4.08
N ASP A 30 -9.44 4.99 3.36
CA ASP A 30 -9.52 3.61 2.84
C ASP A 30 -8.42 3.35 1.79
N ASN A 31 -7.16 3.57 2.16
CA ASN A 31 -6.03 3.27 1.29
C ASN A 31 -5.77 1.76 1.37
N TYR A 32 -5.98 1.06 0.27
CA TYR A 32 -5.57 -0.34 0.20
C TYR A 32 -4.05 -0.42 0.28
N HIS A 33 -3.56 -1.19 1.25
CA HIS A 33 -2.13 -1.43 1.42
C HIS A 33 -1.94 -2.84 1.97
N GLN A 34 -1.46 -3.75 1.16
CA GLN A 34 -1.26 -5.14 1.55
C GLN A 34 0.12 -5.64 1.12
N PHE A 35 0.77 -6.40 2.00
CA PHE A 35 2.01 -7.11 1.73
C PHE A 35 1.80 -8.61 1.66
N ARG A 36 2.63 -9.28 0.86
CA ARG A 36 2.86 -10.72 0.88
C ARG A 36 4.27 -10.96 1.38
N THR A 37 4.39 -11.81 2.40
CA THR A 37 5.68 -12.22 2.94
C THR A 37 6.22 -13.38 2.11
N LEU A 38 7.47 -13.27 1.72
CA LEU A 38 8.15 -14.30 0.96
C LEU A 38 8.77 -15.34 1.91
N ARG A 39 9.06 -16.52 1.37
CA ARG A 39 9.73 -17.59 2.14
C ARG A 39 11.15 -17.17 2.50
N ILE A 40 11.64 -17.63 3.63
CA ILE A 40 13.01 -17.33 4.10
C ILE A 40 14.10 -17.82 3.13
N ASN A 41 13.81 -18.87 2.39
CA ASN A 41 14.71 -19.43 1.39
C ASN A 41 14.80 -18.60 0.10
N GLY A 42 13.92 -17.62 -0.07
CA GLY A 42 13.84 -16.74 -1.22
C GLY A 42 12.52 -16.86 -1.99
N TRP A 43 12.37 -16.00 -2.99
CA TRP A 43 11.22 -15.95 -3.88
C TRP A 43 11.50 -16.81 -5.12
N GLU A 44 10.71 -17.86 -5.32
CA GLU A 44 10.78 -18.69 -6.51
C GLU A 44 10.24 -17.95 -7.73
N GLN A 45 10.89 -18.07 -8.88
CA GLN A 45 10.46 -17.44 -10.14
C GLN A 45 9.05 -17.88 -10.57
N THR A 46 8.64 -19.08 -10.18
CA THR A 46 7.32 -19.64 -10.44
C THR A 46 6.24 -19.19 -9.44
N ASP A 47 6.65 -18.61 -8.31
CA ASP A 47 5.71 -18.18 -7.27
C ASP A 47 5.07 -16.83 -7.65
N THR A 48 3.78 -16.85 -7.88
CA THR A 48 2.97 -15.67 -8.14
C THR A 48 2.35 -15.14 -6.85
N LEU A 49 2.64 -13.88 -6.54
CA LEU A 49 2.01 -13.18 -5.44
C LEU A 49 0.67 -12.58 -5.90
N VAL A 50 -0.41 -12.99 -5.25
CA VAL A 50 -1.77 -12.57 -5.64
C VAL A 50 -2.32 -11.60 -4.59
N PHE A 51 -2.85 -10.46 -5.07
CA PHE A 51 -3.50 -9.44 -4.27
C PHE A 51 -4.93 -9.26 -4.80
N ASP A 52 -5.89 -9.64 -3.98
CA ASP A 52 -7.31 -9.45 -4.26
C ASP A 52 -7.78 -8.17 -3.58
N LEU A 53 -8.21 -7.19 -4.36
CA LEU A 53 -8.77 -5.96 -3.81
C LEU A 53 -10.23 -6.18 -3.41
N PRO A 54 -10.70 -5.53 -2.34
CA PRO A 54 -12.08 -5.61 -1.96
C PRO A 54 -12.98 -5.00 -3.04
N ARG A 55 -14.15 -5.59 -3.21
CA ARG A 55 -15.17 -5.07 -4.12
C ARG A 55 -15.61 -3.68 -3.69
N GLN A 56 -15.55 -2.73 -4.60
CA GLN A 56 -15.87 -1.33 -4.33
C GLN A 56 -17.34 -1.01 -4.63
N LYS A 57 -17.94 -0.14 -3.81
CA LYS A 57 -19.35 0.29 -4.00
C LYS A 57 -19.50 1.31 -5.14
N SER A 58 -18.46 2.10 -5.40
CA SER A 58 -18.45 3.15 -6.43
C SER A 58 -17.19 3.05 -7.30
N SER A 59 -17.27 3.59 -8.51
CA SER A 59 -16.10 3.71 -9.38
C SER A 59 -15.16 4.80 -8.84
N PHE A 60 -13.85 4.58 -8.96
CA PHE A 60 -12.83 5.55 -8.56
C PHE A 60 -11.55 5.35 -9.36
N SER A 61 -10.68 6.38 -9.34
CA SER A 61 -9.32 6.29 -9.85
C SER A 61 -8.32 6.31 -8.69
N ALA A 62 -7.25 5.54 -8.84
CA ALA A 62 -6.18 5.48 -7.87
C ALA A 62 -4.82 5.32 -8.56
N PHE A 63 -3.76 5.75 -7.88
CA PHE A 63 -2.39 5.41 -8.26
C PHE A 63 -2.00 4.10 -7.56
N ALA A 64 -1.63 3.11 -8.36
CA ALA A 64 -1.08 1.87 -7.85
C ALA A 64 0.43 2.00 -7.70
N ASN A 65 0.96 1.56 -6.56
CA ASN A 65 2.39 1.50 -6.29
C ASN A 65 2.76 0.09 -5.84
N ILE A 66 3.94 -0.36 -6.27
CA ILE A 66 4.57 -1.56 -5.74
C ILE A 66 5.40 -1.16 -4.54
N GLU A 67 5.24 -1.89 -3.43
CA GLU A 67 6.04 -1.71 -2.22
C GLU A 67 6.98 -2.90 -2.07
N ILE A 68 8.28 -2.65 -1.91
CA ILE A 68 9.26 -3.72 -1.73
C ILE A 68 9.99 -3.54 -0.41
N ARG A 69 10.00 -4.60 0.42
CA ARG A 69 10.87 -4.71 1.59
C ARG A 69 11.99 -5.70 1.29
N TYR A 70 13.20 -5.27 1.50
CA TYR A 70 14.39 -6.04 1.16
C TYR A 70 15.50 -5.85 2.19
N SER A 71 16.41 -6.83 2.26
CA SER A 71 17.57 -6.79 3.15
C SER A 71 18.78 -6.21 2.45
N GLY A 72 19.74 -5.71 3.24
CA GLY A 72 21.07 -5.30 2.74
C GLY A 72 21.90 -6.44 2.16
N THR A 73 21.41 -7.69 2.22
CA THR A 73 22.03 -8.84 1.59
C THR A 73 21.50 -9.16 0.19
N TYR A 74 20.54 -8.34 -0.32
CA TYR A 74 20.05 -8.49 -1.68
C TYR A 74 21.19 -8.24 -2.68
N PRO A 75 21.50 -9.18 -3.60
CA PRO A 75 22.74 -9.13 -4.36
C PRO A 75 22.71 -8.22 -5.60
N TYR A 76 21.53 -7.70 -5.97
CA TYR A 76 21.35 -6.92 -7.20
C TYR A 76 21.05 -5.46 -6.91
N ARG A 77 21.29 -4.60 -7.92
CA ARG A 77 20.96 -3.17 -7.85
C ARG A 77 19.48 -2.87 -8.06
N SER A 78 18.80 -3.73 -8.81
CA SER A 78 17.37 -3.60 -9.12
C SER A 78 16.71 -4.98 -9.11
N ILE A 79 15.38 -4.97 -9.10
CA ILE A 79 14.56 -6.14 -9.32
C ILE A 79 13.59 -5.83 -10.46
N TRP A 80 13.45 -6.78 -11.38
CA TRP A 80 12.48 -6.72 -12.46
C TRP A 80 11.26 -7.55 -12.10
N LEU A 81 10.08 -6.94 -12.22
CA LEU A 81 8.81 -7.55 -11.89
C LEU A 81 7.87 -7.54 -13.08
N GLU A 82 7.18 -8.64 -13.31
CA GLU A 82 5.99 -8.70 -14.14
C GLU A 82 4.77 -8.51 -13.26
N VAL A 83 3.92 -7.54 -13.60
CA VAL A 83 2.69 -7.22 -12.87
C VAL A 83 1.52 -7.38 -13.80
N LYS A 84 0.65 -8.32 -13.50
CA LYS A 84 -0.63 -8.51 -14.21
C LYS A 84 -1.76 -7.96 -13.36
N HIS A 85 -2.60 -7.11 -13.94
CA HIS A 85 -3.74 -6.53 -13.24
C HIS A 85 -4.98 -6.45 -14.14
N ASN A 86 -6.16 -6.56 -13.53
CA ASN A 86 -7.44 -6.46 -14.20
C ASN A 86 -8.29 -5.35 -13.57
N GLU A 87 -8.35 -4.19 -14.21
CA GLU A 87 -9.03 -3.00 -13.67
C GLU A 87 -10.50 -2.95 -14.05
N LEU A 88 -10.81 -3.29 -15.29
CA LEU A 88 -12.08 -3.05 -15.94
C LEU A 88 -12.92 -4.31 -16.12
N ASP A 89 -12.26 -5.47 -16.25
CA ASP A 89 -12.88 -6.77 -16.51
C ASP A 89 -12.16 -7.84 -15.69
N SER A 90 -12.91 -8.72 -15.05
CA SER A 90 -12.37 -9.82 -14.25
C SER A 90 -11.63 -10.88 -15.06
N THR A 91 -11.80 -10.92 -16.37
CA THR A 91 -11.25 -11.94 -17.28
C THR A 91 -10.00 -11.47 -18.02
N VAL A 92 -9.88 -10.16 -18.30
CA VAL A 92 -8.78 -9.59 -19.07
C VAL A 92 -7.72 -8.98 -18.16
N PHE A 93 -6.48 -9.48 -18.25
CA PHE A 93 -5.33 -8.94 -17.53
C PHE A 93 -4.48 -8.11 -18.47
N GLN A 94 -4.13 -6.91 -18.01
CA GLN A 94 -3.02 -6.11 -18.56
C GLN A 94 -1.73 -6.55 -17.89
N THR A 95 -0.61 -6.44 -18.62
CA THR A 95 0.71 -6.86 -18.12
C THR A 95 1.69 -5.71 -18.25
N ASP A 96 2.29 -5.31 -17.14
CA ASP A 96 3.37 -4.34 -17.08
C ASP A 96 4.65 -5.01 -16.62
N THR A 97 5.79 -4.56 -17.15
CA THR A 97 7.11 -4.94 -16.64
C THR A 97 7.75 -3.71 -16.02
N VAL A 98 8.16 -3.83 -14.77
CA VAL A 98 8.65 -2.71 -13.97
C VAL A 98 10.05 -3.02 -13.42
N GLU A 99 10.99 -2.10 -13.67
CA GLU A 99 12.27 -2.11 -12.99
C GLU A 99 12.19 -1.32 -11.69
N CYS A 100 12.47 -1.98 -10.58
CA CYS A 100 12.52 -1.38 -9.26
C CYS A 100 13.99 -1.23 -8.81
N SER A 101 14.56 -0.03 -8.95
CA SER A 101 15.93 0.25 -8.50
C SER A 101 16.00 0.35 -6.98
N LEU A 102 16.75 -0.57 -6.35
CA LEU A 102 16.89 -0.69 -4.90
C LEU A 102 18.13 0.03 -4.35
N VAL A 103 18.97 0.56 -5.23
CA VAL A 103 20.14 1.34 -4.86
C VAL A 103 20.08 2.73 -5.49
N ASN A 104 20.71 3.71 -4.84
CA ASN A 104 20.88 5.06 -5.40
C ASN A 104 22.05 5.14 -6.38
N SER A 105 22.32 6.34 -6.91
CA SER A 105 23.43 6.60 -7.84
C SER A 105 24.81 6.29 -7.25
N LYS A 106 24.95 6.36 -5.91
CA LYS A 106 26.20 6.06 -5.18
C LYS A 106 26.38 4.55 -4.91
N GLY A 107 25.40 3.70 -5.28
CA GLY A 107 25.45 2.26 -5.05
C GLY A 107 25.07 1.83 -3.64
N THR A 108 24.56 2.72 -2.81
CA THR A 108 24.02 2.39 -1.49
C THR A 108 22.55 2.07 -1.58
N PHE A 109 22.05 1.18 -0.69
CA PHE A 109 20.63 0.85 -0.63
C PHE A 109 19.80 2.12 -0.37
N ASP A 110 18.68 2.21 -1.08
CA ASP A 110 17.79 3.37 -1.12
C ASP A 110 16.41 2.98 -0.59
N GLY A 111 15.88 3.79 0.31
CA GLY A 111 14.58 3.55 0.94
C GLY A 111 14.60 3.95 2.41
N THR A 112 13.43 3.85 3.05
CA THR A 112 13.32 4.00 4.50
C THR A 112 13.62 2.66 5.17
N GLY A 113 14.40 2.67 6.25
CA GLY A 113 14.72 1.39 6.89
C GLY A 113 15.52 1.51 8.18
N ILE A 114 15.62 0.40 8.90
CA ILE A 114 16.36 0.26 10.15
C ILE A 114 17.11 -1.08 10.11
N SER A 115 18.35 -1.10 10.60
CA SER A 115 19.12 -2.33 10.85
C SER A 115 19.29 -3.22 9.61
N GLY A 116 19.52 -2.64 8.44
CA GLY A 116 19.74 -3.40 7.20
C GLY A 116 18.49 -3.94 6.53
N LEU A 117 17.32 -3.52 6.99
CA LEU A 117 16.03 -3.72 6.32
C LEU A 117 15.58 -2.41 5.70
N TYR A 118 15.22 -2.45 4.42
CA TYR A 118 14.81 -1.29 3.64
C TYR A 118 13.43 -1.49 3.07
N GLN A 119 12.67 -0.39 2.93
CA GLN A 119 11.40 -0.37 2.22
C GLN A 119 11.41 0.76 1.20
N LYS A 120 10.98 0.47 -0.02
CA LYS A 120 10.84 1.46 -1.09
C LYS A 120 9.57 1.25 -1.88
N SER A 121 8.98 2.38 -2.31
CA SER A 121 7.77 2.42 -3.13
C SER A 121 8.12 2.78 -4.56
N PHE A 122 7.47 2.12 -5.51
CA PHE A 122 7.66 2.32 -6.94
C PHE A 122 6.31 2.58 -7.61
N PRO A 123 6.15 3.68 -8.35
CA PRO A 123 4.94 3.91 -9.10
C PRO A 123 4.75 2.84 -10.17
N LEU A 124 3.56 2.28 -10.25
CA LEU A 124 3.20 1.33 -11.29
C LEU A 124 2.39 2.04 -12.38
N THR A 125 1.12 2.34 -12.09
CA THR A 125 0.22 2.95 -13.05
C THR A 125 -0.96 3.62 -12.34
N LYS A 126 -1.65 4.50 -13.06
CA LYS A 126 -2.97 4.99 -12.65
C LYS A 126 -4.02 3.99 -13.12
N ILE A 127 -4.82 3.50 -12.18
CA ILE A 127 -5.88 2.53 -12.44
C ILE A 127 -7.27 3.15 -12.28
N SER A 128 -8.22 2.65 -13.06
CA SER A 128 -9.64 3.03 -12.98
C SER A 128 -10.45 1.81 -12.63
N ILE A 129 -11.02 1.79 -11.43
CA ILE A 129 -11.77 0.66 -10.91
C ILE A 129 -13.27 0.95 -11.03
N LYS A 130 -14.00 0.05 -11.69
CA LYS A 130 -15.46 0.15 -11.83
C LYS A 130 -16.17 -0.24 -10.53
N ALA A 131 -17.34 0.36 -10.29
CA ALA A 131 -18.22 -0.06 -9.22
C ALA A 131 -18.53 -1.57 -9.31
N HIS A 132 -18.63 -2.20 -8.16
CA HIS A 132 -18.90 -3.63 -8.00
C HIS A 132 -17.86 -4.59 -8.59
N HIS A 133 -16.72 -4.07 -9.08
CA HIS A 133 -15.58 -4.87 -9.50
C HIS A 133 -14.62 -5.12 -8.32
N ALA A 134 -13.94 -6.27 -8.32
CA ALA A 134 -12.90 -6.65 -7.37
C ALA A 134 -11.60 -6.88 -8.16
N PRO A 135 -10.77 -5.86 -8.35
CA PRO A 135 -9.54 -5.99 -9.12
C PRO A 135 -8.57 -6.95 -8.45
N LYS A 136 -7.72 -7.53 -9.28
CA LYS A 136 -6.69 -8.48 -8.83
C LYS A 136 -5.35 -8.08 -9.42
N PHE A 137 -4.30 -8.12 -8.60
CA PHE A 137 -2.92 -8.00 -9.04
C PHE A 137 -2.21 -9.34 -8.86
N LYS A 138 -1.38 -9.69 -9.83
CA LYS A 138 -0.49 -10.85 -9.79
C LYS A 138 0.91 -10.38 -10.07
N ILE A 139 1.86 -10.67 -9.18
CA ILE A 139 3.24 -10.20 -9.31
C ILE A 139 4.18 -11.41 -9.29
N THR A 140 5.06 -11.46 -10.27
CA THR A 140 6.19 -12.41 -10.36
C THR A 140 7.49 -11.65 -10.60
N HIS A 141 8.64 -12.20 -10.22
CA HIS A 141 9.91 -11.60 -10.62
C HIS A 141 10.39 -12.17 -11.95
N CYS A 142 11.03 -11.31 -12.77
CA CYS A 142 11.60 -11.66 -14.08
C CYS A 142 13.14 -11.73 -14.03
N MET A 143 13.72 -11.93 -12.85
CA MET A 143 15.16 -12.09 -12.67
C MET A 143 15.61 -13.44 -13.23
N THR A 144 16.90 -13.53 -13.60
CA THR A 144 17.51 -14.75 -14.14
C THR A 144 17.60 -15.88 -13.09
N ASP A 145 17.74 -15.50 -11.82
CA ASP A 145 17.79 -16.46 -10.72
C ASP A 145 16.42 -17.11 -10.51
N LYS A 146 16.42 -18.44 -10.46
CA LYS A 146 15.21 -19.20 -10.17
C LYS A 146 14.68 -18.93 -8.75
N GLN A 147 15.59 -18.64 -7.81
CA GLN A 147 15.27 -18.36 -6.41
C GLN A 147 15.97 -17.08 -5.98
N LEU A 148 15.21 -16.03 -5.71
CA LEU A 148 15.70 -14.69 -5.41
C LEU A 148 15.73 -14.46 -3.91
N LYS A 149 16.92 -14.39 -3.31
CA LYS A 149 17.12 -14.14 -1.87
C LYS A 149 17.20 -12.63 -1.59
N GLY A 150 16.86 -12.23 -0.36
CA GLY A 150 17.01 -10.85 0.10
C GLY A 150 15.80 -9.96 -0.12
N ILE A 151 14.78 -10.38 -0.90
CA ILE A 151 13.47 -9.76 -0.90
C ILE A 151 12.62 -10.40 0.21
N ILE A 152 12.04 -9.59 1.07
CA ILE A 152 11.32 -10.05 2.27
C ILE A 152 9.82 -9.97 2.09
N ASN A 153 9.35 -8.82 1.60
CA ASN A 153 7.93 -8.61 1.30
C ASN A 153 7.78 -7.87 -0.02
N VAL A 154 6.72 -8.19 -0.72
CA VAL A 154 6.23 -7.38 -1.84
C VAL A 154 4.80 -6.99 -1.53
N GLY A 155 4.42 -5.75 -1.84
CA GLY A 155 3.10 -5.22 -1.54
C GLY A 155 2.55 -4.40 -2.68
N ILE A 156 1.23 -4.19 -2.63
CA ILE A 156 0.50 -3.22 -3.45
C ILE A 156 -0.12 -2.18 -2.53
N LYS A 157 0.10 -0.91 -2.87
CA LYS A 157 -0.52 0.23 -2.24
C LYS A 157 -1.32 1.01 -3.28
N LEU A 158 -2.58 1.29 -2.99
CA LEU A 158 -3.41 2.20 -3.77
C LEU A 158 -3.54 3.53 -3.03
N SER A 159 -3.23 4.61 -3.73
CA SER A 159 -3.46 5.97 -3.25
C SER A 159 -4.59 6.58 -4.07
N TYR A 160 -5.72 6.84 -3.42
CA TYR A 160 -6.92 7.39 -4.08
C TYR A 160 -6.71 8.85 -4.44
N GLU A 161 -7.16 9.24 -5.64
CA GLU A 161 -7.27 10.66 -5.95
C GLU A 161 -8.38 11.28 -5.08
N PRO A 162 -8.13 12.43 -4.46
CA PRO A 162 -9.19 13.16 -3.78
C PRO A 162 -10.30 13.41 -4.81
N ARG A 163 -11.53 13.02 -4.47
CA ARG A 163 -12.69 13.35 -5.30
C ARG A 163 -12.74 14.88 -5.41
N GLN A 164 -12.47 15.44 -6.59
CA GLN A 164 -12.76 16.84 -6.83
C GLN A 164 -14.27 17.00 -6.60
N SER A 165 -14.65 17.76 -5.58
CA SER A 165 -16.02 18.22 -5.42
C SER A 165 -16.31 19.06 -6.65
N GLU A 166 -17.10 18.53 -7.59
CA GLU A 166 -17.68 19.34 -8.66
C GLU A 166 -18.44 20.47 -7.96
N GLY A 167 -17.86 21.66 -8.02
CA GLY A 167 -18.48 22.87 -7.56
C GLY A 167 -19.75 23.09 -8.38
N LYS A 168 -20.85 23.09 -7.67
CA LYS A 168 -22.19 23.39 -8.19
C LYS A 168 -22.38 24.90 -8.18
#